data_53056f895d2d023b70ae7b289fa8f67d
#
_entry.id   53056f895d2d023b70ae7b289fa8f67d
#
_cell.length_a   1.000
_cell.length_b   1.000
_cell.length_c   1.000
_cell.angle_alpha   90.00
_cell.angle_beta   90.00
_cell.angle_gamma   90.00
#
_symmetry.space_group_name_H-M   'P 1'
#
loop_
_entity.id
_entity.type
_entity.pdbx_description
1 polymer ?
#
loop_
_entity_poly.entity_id
_entity_poly.type
_entity_poly.pdbx_seq_one_letter_code
_entity_poly.pdbx_strand_id
1 'polypeptide(L)'
;MIAKGYTNIRAMIETQYGILSHMITDIAYRYQTQLKQTEEEADRLARDNSDGDYEVYHTILNSFNDVEERSYCLMTESRKILFCAIFSYYETMLNEFVLYYKIANNATLPSQILDSILKAYKTKYGEEITCIEENVEYANSFYRLLRNLYMHGSLSKENDRCTLFNYAGVTNGLKTFGIDTIIIADNDFLFKALDCFKTILVCVDDAFTQQLSEEQKQLMRAKDIIREAINNYPPEMPGRG
;
A
#
# COMPACT_ATOMS: atom_id res chain seq x y z
N MET A 1 13.20 4.85 1.77
CA MET A 1 14.59 4.36 1.90
C MET A 1 14.49 2.85 2.07
N ILE A 2 14.58 2.09 0.96
CA ILE A 2 14.53 0.62 1.00
C ILE A 2 15.87 0.16 1.57
N ALA A 3 15.81 -0.64 2.62
CA ALA A 3 17.00 -1.17 3.27
C ALA A 3 17.85 -1.94 2.24
N LYS A 4 19.11 -1.60 2.10
CA LYS A 4 20.12 -2.20 1.19
C LYS A 4 20.44 -3.67 1.52
N GLY A 5 19.53 -4.44 2.09
CA GLY A 5 19.80 -5.78 2.64
C GLY A 5 19.11 -6.94 1.92
N TYR A 6 18.19 -6.70 1.03
CA TYR A 6 17.46 -7.80 0.38
C TYR A 6 18.14 -8.24 -0.91
N THR A 7 18.22 -9.54 -1.08
CA THR A 7 18.97 -10.21 -2.17
C THR A 7 18.06 -10.91 -3.15
N ASN A 8 16.80 -11.04 -2.79
CA ASN A 8 15.78 -11.81 -3.50
C ASN A 8 14.53 -10.95 -3.61
N ILE A 9 14.05 -10.78 -4.84
CA ILE A 9 12.83 -9.99 -5.15
C ILE A 9 11.65 -10.52 -4.33
N ARG A 10 11.49 -11.85 -4.21
CA ARG A 10 10.41 -12.45 -3.42
C ARG A 10 10.47 -12.03 -1.95
N ALA A 11 11.65 -12.08 -1.34
CA ALA A 11 11.81 -11.65 0.06
C ALA A 11 11.50 -10.16 0.25
N MET A 12 11.84 -9.32 -0.72
CA MET A 12 11.48 -7.90 -0.71
C MET A 12 9.96 -7.72 -0.77
N ILE A 13 9.28 -8.43 -1.69
CA ILE A 13 7.82 -8.39 -1.82
C ILE A 13 7.16 -8.77 -0.50
N GLU A 14 7.53 -9.91 0.09
CA GLU A 14 6.92 -10.44 1.31
C GLU A 14 7.18 -9.53 2.52
N THR A 15 8.40 -9.00 2.66
CA THR A 15 8.75 -8.12 3.78
C THR A 15 7.99 -6.80 3.71
N GLN A 16 7.97 -6.15 2.55
CA GLN A 16 7.26 -4.88 2.39
C GLN A 16 5.74 -5.06 2.52
N TYR A 17 5.20 -6.16 1.99
CA TYR A 17 3.81 -6.54 2.20
C TYR A 17 3.49 -6.67 3.70
N GLY A 18 4.32 -7.39 4.45
CA GLY A 18 4.15 -7.56 5.90
C GLY A 18 4.17 -6.23 6.66
N ILE A 19 5.11 -5.34 6.32
CA ILE A 19 5.18 -4.00 6.92
C ILE A 19 3.91 -3.19 6.64
N LEU A 20 3.48 -3.12 5.38
CA LEU A 20 2.30 -2.34 4.99
C LEU A 20 1.02 -2.94 5.57
N SER A 21 0.89 -4.27 5.59
CA SER A 21 -0.23 -4.99 6.23
C SER A 21 -0.32 -4.66 7.73
N HIS A 22 0.82 -4.65 8.43
CA HIS A 22 0.85 -4.25 9.84
C HIS A 22 0.45 -2.80 10.04
N MET A 23 0.92 -1.88 9.18
CA MET A 23 0.53 -0.46 9.24
C MET A 23 -0.98 -0.27 9.04
N ILE A 24 -1.62 -1.02 8.11
CA ILE A 24 -3.07 -0.98 7.91
C ILE A 24 -3.80 -1.39 9.19
N THR A 25 -3.37 -2.47 9.82
CA THR A 25 -3.95 -2.98 11.08
C THR A 25 -3.77 -1.99 12.22
N ASP A 26 -2.57 -1.40 12.35
CA ASP A 26 -2.22 -0.47 13.43
C ASP A 26 -3.05 0.82 13.38
N ILE A 27 -3.30 1.37 12.19
CA ILE A 27 -4.18 2.54 12.02
C ILE A 27 -5.59 2.25 12.54
N ALA A 28 -6.17 1.10 12.19
CA ALA A 28 -7.50 0.72 12.67
C ALA A 28 -7.54 0.58 14.19
N TYR A 29 -6.56 -0.13 14.75
CA TYR A 29 -6.47 -0.37 16.19
C TYR A 29 -6.33 0.93 16.98
N ARG A 30 -5.42 1.81 16.57
CA ARG A 30 -5.20 3.11 17.24
C ARG A 30 -6.45 3.97 17.21
N TYR A 31 -7.12 4.05 16.07
CA TYR A 31 -8.35 4.82 15.95
C TYR A 31 -9.45 4.29 16.87
N GLN A 32 -9.71 2.96 16.84
CA GLN A 32 -10.72 2.34 17.69
C GLN A 32 -10.41 2.51 19.18
N THR A 33 -9.14 2.38 19.57
CA THR A 33 -8.69 2.57 20.94
C THR A 33 -8.90 4.01 21.40
N GLN A 34 -8.51 4.98 20.57
CA GLN A 34 -8.68 6.40 20.87
C GLN A 34 -10.16 6.78 20.98
N LEU A 35 -10.99 6.32 20.04
CA LEU A 35 -12.43 6.57 20.07
C LEU A 35 -13.05 6.05 21.37
N LYS A 36 -12.80 4.79 21.71
CA LYS A 36 -13.30 4.18 22.95
C LYS A 36 -12.85 4.94 24.21
N GLN A 37 -11.58 5.35 24.28
CA GLN A 37 -11.07 6.14 25.41
C GLN A 37 -11.78 7.51 25.51
N THR A 38 -12.03 8.15 24.36
CA THR A 38 -12.76 9.42 24.31
C THR A 38 -14.20 9.26 24.80
N GLU A 39 -14.90 8.22 24.34
CA GLU A 39 -16.28 7.90 24.77
C GLU A 39 -16.36 7.62 26.29
N GLU A 40 -15.44 6.80 26.82
CA GLU A 40 -15.37 6.47 28.24
C GLU A 40 -15.08 7.72 29.09
N GLU A 41 -14.21 8.60 28.63
CA GLU A 41 -13.89 9.85 29.34
C GLU A 41 -15.06 10.84 29.27
N ALA A 42 -15.70 10.99 28.12
CA ALA A 42 -16.88 11.83 27.95
C ALA A 42 -18.02 11.41 28.89
N ASP A 43 -18.33 10.11 28.94
CA ASP A 43 -19.37 9.56 29.79
C ASP A 43 -19.05 9.77 31.30
N ARG A 44 -17.79 9.53 31.70
CA ARG A 44 -17.34 9.79 33.05
C ARG A 44 -17.50 11.27 33.46
N LEU A 45 -17.00 12.19 32.60
CA LEU A 45 -17.11 13.63 32.87
C LEU A 45 -18.57 14.11 32.90
N ALA A 46 -19.41 13.57 32.03
CA ALA A 46 -20.82 13.89 32.00
C ALA A 46 -21.53 13.43 33.31
N ARG A 47 -21.25 12.22 33.80
CA ARG A 47 -21.81 11.72 35.08
C ARG A 47 -21.31 12.55 36.29
N ASP A 48 -20.01 12.82 36.35
CA ASP A 48 -19.38 13.50 37.47
C ASP A 48 -19.83 14.96 37.61
N ASN A 49 -20.25 15.62 36.51
CA ASN A 49 -20.55 17.06 36.49
C ASN A 49 -22.02 17.40 36.24
N SER A 50 -22.90 16.42 35.99
CA SER A 50 -24.32 16.68 35.71
C SER A 50 -25.20 16.78 36.99
N ASP A 51 -24.73 16.30 38.15
CA ASP A 51 -25.52 16.18 39.39
C ASP A 51 -26.91 15.52 39.16
N GLY A 52 -27.02 14.64 38.15
CA GLY A 52 -28.28 14.00 37.77
C GLY A 52 -29.12 14.83 36.81
N ASP A 53 -28.70 16.01 36.37
CA ASP A 53 -29.36 16.82 35.38
C ASP A 53 -29.13 16.26 33.97
N TYR A 54 -30.22 15.86 33.31
CA TYR A 54 -30.17 15.24 31.97
C TYR A 54 -29.67 16.19 30.88
N GLU A 55 -30.06 17.48 30.93
CA GLU A 55 -29.66 18.46 29.93
C GLU A 55 -28.17 18.79 30.05
N VAL A 56 -27.66 18.92 31.27
CA VAL A 56 -26.22 19.12 31.53
C VAL A 56 -25.42 17.92 31.08
N TYR A 57 -25.87 16.69 31.40
CA TYR A 57 -25.24 15.45 30.95
C TYR A 57 -25.07 15.41 29.42
N HIS A 58 -26.17 15.63 28.67
CA HIS A 58 -26.13 15.64 27.21
C HIS A 58 -25.32 16.79 26.61
N THR A 59 -25.30 17.95 27.25
CA THR A 59 -24.47 19.08 26.81
C THR A 59 -22.98 18.74 26.90
N ILE A 60 -22.56 18.07 27.97
CA ILE A 60 -21.19 17.61 28.13
C ILE A 60 -20.83 16.56 27.06
N LEU A 61 -21.68 15.53 26.87
CA LEU A 61 -21.46 14.52 25.82
C LEU A 61 -21.32 15.16 24.43
N ASN A 62 -22.19 16.07 24.08
CA ASN A 62 -22.17 16.74 22.79
C ASN A 62 -20.90 17.57 22.57
N SER A 63 -20.23 18.05 23.62
CA SER A 63 -18.96 18.75 23.51
C SER A 63 -17.80 17.89 23.00
N PHE A 64 -17.94 16.56 23.08
CA PHE A 64 -16.96 15.60 22.57
C PHE A 64 -17.16 15.22 21.09
N ASN A 65 -18.29 15.60 20.46
CA ASN A 65 -18.56 15.30 19.06
C ASN A 65 -17.47 15.89 18.14
N ASP A 66 -16.93 17.06 18.45
CA ASP A 66 -15.83 17.68 17.70
C ASP A 66 -14.54 16.84 17.75
N VAL A 67 -14.31 16.14 18.86
CA VAL A 67 -13.13 15.25 19.03
C VAL A 67 -13.28 14.01 18.18
N GLU A 68 -14.48 13.44 18.14
CA GLU A 68 -14.80 12.28 17.29
C GLU A 68 -14.65 12.63 15.80
N GLU A 69 -15.19 13.78 15.38
CA GLU A 69 -15.09 14.24 14.00
C GLU A 69 -13.63 14.47 13.59
N ARG A 70 -12.82 15.09 14.43
CA ARG A 70 -11.37 15.26 14.18
C ARG A 70 -10.65 13.91 14.10
N SER A 71 -10.98 12.97 14.98
CA SER A 71 -10.40 11.62 14.96
C SER A 71 -10.75 10.89 13.66
N TYR A 72 -11.99 11.01 13.21
CA TYR A 72 -12.43 10.45 11.92
C TYR A 72 -11.70 11.08 10.73
N CYS A 73 -11.52 12.39 10.72
CA CYS A 73 -10.75 13.10 9.69
C CYS A 73 -9.30 12.62 9.66
N LEU A 74 -8.64 12.52 10.81
CA LEU A 74 -7.26 12.03 10.91
C LEU A 74 -7.11 10.59 10.41
N MET A 75 -8.05 9.71 10.74
CA MET A 75 -8.06 8.34 10.23
C MET A 75 -8.21 8.30 8.71
N THR A 76 -9.11 9.10 8.16
CA THR A 76 -9.36 9.19 6.72
C THR A 76 -8.12 9.67 5.97
N GLU A 77 -7.45 10.72 6.46
CA GLU A 77 -6.20 11.21 5.88
C GLU A 77 -5.06 10.19 6.02
N SER A 78 -4.97 9.48 7.15
CA SER A 78 -3.99 8.41 7.35
C SER A 78 -4.17 7.28 6.33
N ARG A 79 -5.41 6.90 6.03
CA ARG A 79 -5.72 5.89 5.00
C ARG A 79 -5.30 6.34 3.59
N LYS A 80 -5.51 7.62 3.25
CA LYS A 80 -5.06 8.17 1.96
C LYS A 80 -3.54 8.11 1.83
N ILE A 81 -2.82 8.53 2.88
CA ILE A 81 -1.35 8.48 2.92
C ILE A 81 -0.87 7.04 2.78
N LEU A 82 -1.49 6.10 3.49
CA LEU A 82 -1.11 4.70 3.43
C LEU A 82 -1.41 4.07 2.06
N PHE A 83 -2.54 4.43 1.42
CA PHE A 83 -2.81 4.02 0.05
C PHE A 83 -1.72 4.52 -0.93
N CYS A 84 -1.31 5.78 -0.80
CA CYS A 84 -0.21 6.31 -1.60
C CYS A 84 1.12 5.58 -1.33
N ALA A 85 1.39 5.18 -0.08
CA ALA A 85 2.56 4.38 0.27
C ALA A 85 2.50 2.96 -0.33
N ILE A 86 1.32 2.31 -0.33
CA ILE A 86 1.08 1.02 -0.98
C ILE A 86 1.35 1.12 -2.49
N PHE A 87 0.86 2.18 -3.14
CA PHE A 87 1.11 2.39 -4.56
C PHE A 87 2.60 2.66 -4.85
N SER A 88 3.27 3.46 -4.02
CA SER A 88 4.72 3.72 -4.14
C SER A 88 5.57 2.47 -3.92
N TYR A 89 5.13 1.55 -3.05
CA TYR A 89 5.74 0.22 -2.92
C TYR A 89 5.68 -0.54 -4.24
N TYR A 90 4.51 -0.60 -4.88
CA TYR A 90 4.33 -1.23 -6.20
C TYR A 90 5.26 -0.63 -7.27
N GLU A 91 5.29 0.72 -7.38
CA GLU A 91 6.19 1.43 -8.31
C GLU A 91 7.66 1.06 -8.06
N THR A 92 8.06 1.04 -6.80
CA THR A 92 9.44 0.71 -6.42
C THR A 92 9.79 -0.73 -6.78
N MET A 93 8.89 -1.67 -6.49
CA MET A 93 9.12 -3.08 -6.82
C MET A 93 9.24 -3.34 -8.31
N LEU A 94 8.44 -2.67 -9.15
CA LEU A 94 8.60 -2.77 -10.61
C LEU A 94 9.99 -2.30 -11.07
N ASN A 95 10.51 -1.23 -10.50
CA ASN A 95 11.86 -0.77 -10.80
C ASN A 95 12.94 -1.77 -10.33
N GLU A 96 12.77 -2.38 -9.15
CA GLU A 96 13.67 -3.44 -8.67
C GLU A 96 13.65 -4.65 -9.59
N PHE A 97 12.49 -5.05 -10.14
CA PHE A 97 12.40 -6.10 -11.17
C PHE A 97 13.25 -5.78 -12.40
N VAL A 98 13.13 -4.57 -12.92
CA VAL A 98 13.90 -4.12 -14.09
C VAL A 98 15.40 -4.25 -13.82
N LEU A 99 15.85 -3.82 -12.65
CA LEU A 99 17.25 -3.90 -12.25
C LEU A 99 17.71 -5.34 -12.03
N TYR A 100 16.93 -6.14 -11.33
CA TYR A 100 17.28 -7.50 -10.93
C TYR A 100 17.38 -8.43 -12.15
N TYR A 101 16.40 -8.37 -13.05
CA TYR A 101 16.38 -9.19 -14.26
C TYR A 101 17.09 -8.53 -15.46
N LYS A 102 17.72 -7.37 -15.26
CA LYS A 102 18.45 -6.60 -16.27
C LYS A 102 17.61 -6.33 -17.52
N ILE A 103 16.37 -5.91 -17.32
CA ILE A 103 15.44 -5.59 -18.40
C ILE A 103 15.78 -4.20 -18.94
N ALA A 104 15.89 -4.06 -20.26
CA ALA A 104 16.06 -2.76 -20.89
C ALA A 104 14.74 -1.96 -20.73
N ASN A 105 14.79 -0.84 -20.02
CA ASN A 105 13.62 -0.01 -19.74
C ASN A 105 14.01 1.46 -19.70
N ASN A 106 13.28 2.31 -20.43
CA ASN A 106 13.38 3.76 -20.40
C ASN A 106 12.08 4.41 -19.89
N ALA A 107 11.13 3.61 -19.41
CA ALA A 107 9.84 4.08 -18.92
C ALA A 107 9.95 4.60 -17.49
N THR A 108 9.09 5.57 -17.18
CA THR A 108 8.99 6.17 -15.84
C THR A 108 7.63 5.90 -15.20
N LEU A 109 6.61 5.56 -15.99
CA LEU A 109 5.27 5.26 -15.48
C LEU A 109 5.16 3.76 -15.13
N PRO A 110 4.55 3.40 -13.99
CA PRO A 110 4.42 2.01 -13.54
C PRO A 110 3.81 1.07 -14.59
N SER A 111 2.76 1.51 -15.30
CA SER A 111 2.16 0.72 -16.37
C SER A 111 3.14 0.42 -17.50
N GLN A 112 3.92 1.40 -17.93
CA GLN A 112 4.92 1.23 -18.97
C GLN A 112 6.11 0.38 -18.53
N ILE A 113 6.47 0.46 -17.24
CA ILE A 113 7.52 -0.38 -16.65
C ILE A 113 7.04 -1.83 -16.63
N LEU A 114 5.80 -2.09 -16.19
CA LEU A 114 5.20 -3.42 -16.21
C LEU A 114 5.11 -3.97 -17.64
N ASP A 115 4.64 -3.17 -18.61
CA ASP A 115 4.59 -3.55 -20.02
C ASP A 115 5.98 -3.94 -20.56
N SER A 116 7.01 -3.21 -20.15
CA SER A 116 8.41 -3.52 -20.51
C SER A 116 8.86 -4.86 -19.92
N ILE A 117 8.47 -5.16 -18.68
CA ILE A 117 8.76 -6.44 -18.01
C ILE A 117 8.04 -7.59 -18.73
N LEU A 118 6.75 -7.46 -18.98
CA LEU A 118 5.95 -8.48 -19.67
C LEU A 118 6.46 -8.73 -21.10
N LYS A 119 6.81 -7.68 -21.84
CA LYS A 119 7.40 -7.78 -23.18
C LYS A 119 8.76 -8.45 -23.15
N ALA A 120 9.61 -8.15 -22.18
CA ALA A 120 10.92 -8.79 -22.02
C ALA A 120 10.76 -10.29 -21.74
N TYR A 121 9.81 -10.67 -20.89
CA TYR A 121 9.47 -12.07 -20.62
C TYR A 121 9.02 -12.79 -21.89
N LYS A 122 8.02 -12.24 -22.60
CA LYS A 122 7.52 -12.81 -23.86
C LYS A 122 8.62 -12.95 -24.91
N THR A 123 9.45 -11.91 -25.06
CA THR A 123 10.55 -11.93 -26.05
C THR A 123 11.59 -13.01 -25.73
N LYS A 124 11.89 -13.21 -24.44
CA LYS A 124 12.93 -14.14 -23.99
C LYS A 124 12.48 -15.60 -23.97
N TYR A 125 11.21 -15.84 -23.58
CA TYR A 125 10.71 -17.20 -23.31
C TYR A 125 9.60 -17.63 -24.28
N GLY A 126 9.04 -16.74 -25.07
CA GLY A 126 7.96 -17.05 -26.03
C GLY A 126 6.56 -17.20 -25.41
N GLU A 127 6.43 -16.96 -24.10
CA GLU A 127 5.21 -17.14 -23.31
C GLU A 127 4.67 -15.81 -22.80
N GLU A 128 3.40 -15.77 -22.45
CA GLU A 128 2.74 -14.61 -21.81
C GLU A 128 2.37 -14.90 -20.37
N ILE A 129 2.46 -13.87 -19.52
CA ILE A 129 1.99 -13.94 -18.14
C ILE A 129 0.53 -13.43 -18.13
N THR A 130 -0.44 -14.35 -18.12
CA THR A 130 -1.87 -14.02 -18.22
C THR A 130 -2.61 -14.02 -16.89
N CYS A 131 -2.03 -14.62 -15.84
CA CYS A 131 -2.66 -14.73 -14.51
C CYS A 131 -2.89 -13.40 -13.78
N ILE A 132 -2.45 -12.28 -14.34
CA ILE A 132 -2.50 -10.95 -13.72
C ILE A 132 -3.38 -9.92 -14.45
N GLU A 133 -4.04 -10.29 -15.52
CA GLU A 133 -4.75 -9.36 -16.43
C GLU A 133 -5.75 -8.47 -15.67
N GLU A 134 -6.61 -9.06 -14.85
CA GLU A 134 -7.60 -8.32 -14.07
C GLU A 134 -6.93 -7.37 -13.05
N ASN A 135 -5.91 -7.84 -12.34
CA ASN A 135 -5.18 -7.03 -11.38
C ASN A 135 -4.43 -5.86 -12.03
N VAL A 136 -3.87 -6.09 -13.22
CA VAL A 136 -3.18 -5.06 -14.02
C VAL A 136 -4.17 -3.99 -14.50
N GLU A 137 -5.35 -4.38 -14.93
CA GLU A 137 -6.40 -3.44 -15.30
C GLU A 137 -6.79 -2.55 -14.11
N TYR A 138 -7.03 -3.15 -12.94
CA TYR A 138 -7.31 -2.40 -11.70
C TYR A 138 -6.17 -1.46 -11.31
N ALA A 139 -4.93 -1.93 -11.33
CA ALA A 139 -3.75 -1.14 -11.01
C ALA A 139 -3.61 0.09 -11.91
N ASN A 140 -3.78 -0.11 -13.23
CA ASN A 140 -3.54 0.93 -14.23
C ASN A 140 -4.72 1.90 -14.40
N SER A 141 -5.96 1.41 -14.31
CA SER A 141 -7.16 2.22 -14.59
C SER A 141 -7.70 2.88 -13.33
N PHE A 142 -7.71 2.17 -12.19
CA PHE A 142 -8.35 2.64 -10.98
C PHE A 142 -7.37 3.14 -9.92
N TYR A 143 -6.46 2.28 -9.43
CA TYR A 143 -5.57 2.67 -8.33
C TYR A 143 -4.62 3.80 -8.73
N ARG A 144 -4.14 3.82 -9.98
CA ARG A 144 -3.33 4.93 -10.50
C ARG A 144 -4.10 6.25 -10.49
N LEU A 145 -5.36 6.25 -10.91
CA LEU A 145 -6.19 7.47 -10.92
C LEU A 145 -6.50 7.95 -9.49
N LEU A 146 -6.81 7.01 -8.58
CA LEU A 146 -7.07 7.34 -7.17
C LEU A 146 -5.82 7.92 -6.49
N ARG A 147 -4.64 7.33 -6.74
CA ARG A 147 -3.36 7.86 -6.25
C ARG A 147 -3.11 9.27 -6.81
N ASN A 148 -3.36 9.49 -8.09
CA ASN A 148 -3.16 10.79 -8.70
C ASN A 148 -4.12 11.84 -8.11
N LEU A 149 -5.38 11.49 -7.85
CA LEU A 149 -6.33 12.37 -7.16
C LEU A 149 -5.79 12.76 -5.77
N TYR A 150 -5.31 11.79 -4.97
CA TYR A 150 -4.81 12.07 -3.62
C TYR A 150 -3.51 12.87 -3.59
N MET A 151 -2.61 12.66 -4.56
CA MET A 151 -1.32 13.36 -4.61
C MET A 151 -1.41 14.77 -5.19
N HIS A 152 -2.35 15.01 -6.11
CA HIS A 152 -2.44 16.27 -6.85
C HIS A 152 -3.73 17.06 -6.59
N GLY A 153 -4.65 16.50 -5.80
CA GLY A 153 -5.93 17.13 -5.45
C GLY A 153 -6.95 17.19 -6.61
N SER A 154 -6.55 16.87 -7.84
CA SER A 154 -7.44 16.87 -9.00
C SER A 154 -6.93 15.97 -10.13
N LEU A 155 -7.85 15.59 -11.01
CA LEU A 155 -7.53 14.91 -12.28
C LEU A 155 -7.76 15.90 -13.43
N SER A 156 -6.76 16.02 -14.29
CA SER A 156 -6.76 16.98 -15.40
C SER A 156 -7.71 16.61 -16.55
N LYS A 157 -8.03 15.31 -16.70
CA LYS A 157 -8.87 14.80 -17.79
C LYS A 157 -10.23 14.38 -17.27
N GLU A 158 -11.30 14.86 -17.92
CA GLU A 158 -12.68 14.52 -17.56
C GLU A 158 -12.96 13.02 -17.67
N ASN A 159 -12.43 12.34 -18.70
CA ASN A 159 -12.59 10.90 -18.86
C ASN A 159 -11.95 10.12 -17.69
N ASP A 160 -10.77 10.52 -17.22
CA ASP A 160 -10.10 9.90 -16.08
C ASP A 160 -10.94 10.06 -14.80
N ARG A 161 -11.56 11.23 -14.65
CA ARG A 161 -12.46 11.54 -13.53
C ARG A 161 -13.73 10.67 -13.58
N CYS A 162 -14.43 10.64 -14.72
CA CYS A 162 -15.61 9.78 -14.89
C CYS A 162 -15.26 8.31 -14.61
N THR A 163 -14.14 7.82 -15.15
CA THR A 163 -13.67 6.46 -14.91
C THR A 163 -13.44 6.19 -13.42
N LEU A 164 -12.70 7.08 -12.74
CA LEU A 164 -12.41 6.93 -11.32
C LEU A 164 -13.67 6.90 -10.46
N PHE A 165 -14.60 7.83 -10.70
CA PHE A 165 -15.84 7.91 -9.90
C PHE A 165 -16.78 6.74 -10.17
N ASN A 166 -16.83 6.20 -11.38
CA ASN A 166 -17.57 4.98 -11.68
C ASN A 166 -17.01 3.78 -10.91
N TYR A 167 -15.70 3.59 -10.86
CA TYR A 167 -15.07 2.55 -10.04
C TYR A 167 -15.33 2.75 -8.55
N ALA A 168 -15.16 3.98 -8.05
CA ALA A 168 -15.35 4.30 -6.63
C ALA A 168 -16.79 4.05 -6.17
N GLY A 169 -17.79 4.32 -7.04
CA GLY A 169 -19.22 4.12 -6.73
C GLY A 169 -19.63 2.65 -6.53
N VAL A 170 -18.86 1.71 -7.07
CA VAL A 170 -19.12 0.26 -6.96
C VAL A 170 -18.10 -0.49 -6.09
N THR A 171 -17.06 0.20 -5.63
CA THR A 171 -15.97 -0.41 -4.86
C THR A 171 -16.27 -0.33 -3.36
N ASN A 172 -16.38 -1.48 -2.71
CA ASN A 172 -16.53 -1.55 -1.26
C ASN A 172 -15.33 -0.91 -0.54
N GLY A 173 -15.62 -0.16 0.52
CA GLY A 173 -14.60 0.52 1.31
C GLY A 173 -14.27 1.93 0.83
N LEU A 174 -14.90 2.41 -0.24
CA LEU A 174 -14.85 3.80 -0.67
C LEU A 174 -16.19 4.51 -0.48
N LYS A 175 -16.13 5.81 -0.25
CA LYS A 175 -17.28 6.71 -0.25
C LYS A 175 -16.99 7.92 -1.13
N THR A 176 -17.95 8.32 -1.93
CA THR A 176 -17.87 9.53 -2.76
C THR A 176 -18.67 10.65 -2.12
N PHE A 177 -18.10 11.85 -2.08
CA PHE A 177 -18.78 13.06 -1.61
C PHE A 177 -18.70 14.13 -2.70
N GLY A 178 -19.87 14.58 -3.15
CA GLY A 178 -19.94 15.51 -4.27
C GLY A 178 -19.33 14.93 -5.55
N ILE A 179 -18.72 15.80 -6.34
CA ILE A 179 -18.16 15.45 -7.66
C ILE A 179 -16.63 15.28 -7.66
N ASP A 180 -15.97 15.56 -6.53
CA ASP A 180 -14.50 15.67 -6.49
C ASP A 180 -13.84 14.94 -5.32
N THR A 181 -14.61 14.38 -4.39
CA THR A 181 -14.03 13.78 -3.18
C THR A 181 -14.32 12.29 -3.09
N ILE A 182 -13.27 11.50 -2.94
CA ILE A 182 -13.34 10.07 -2.64
C ILE A 182 -12.63 9.83 -1.31
N ILE A 183 -13.28 9.11 -0.41
CA ILE A 183 -12.77 8.78 0.93
C ILE A 183 -12.58 7.26 1.03
N ILE A 184 -11.45 6.82 1.58
CA ILE A 184 -11.25 5.44 1.97
C ILE A 184 -11.94 5.25 3.32
N ALA A 185 -13.11 4.61 3.29
CA ALA A 185 -14.01 4.47 4.44
C ALA A 185 -13.59 3.32 5.38
N ASP A 186 -12.95 2.28 4.86
CA ASP A 186 -12.46 1.16 5.67
C ASP A 186 -11.08 0.66 5.21
N ASN A 187 -10.51 -0.24 6.01
CA ASN A 187 -9.19 -0.79 5.77
C ASN A 187 -9.19 -1.96 4.78
N ASP A 188 -10.35 -2.58 4.53
CA ASP A 188 -10.48 -3.70 3.58
C ASP A 188 -10.09 -3.26 2.17
N PHE A 189 -10.39 -2.00 1.84
CA PHE A 189 -9.95 -1.42 0.58
C PHE A 189 -8.42 -1.37 0.45
N LEU A 190 -7.73 -1.00 1.54
CA LEU A 190 -6.26 -0.95 1.56
C LEU A 190 -5.64 -2.35 1.44
N PHE A 191 -6.21 -3.35 2.12
CA PHE A 191 -5.79 -4.74 1.97
C PHE A 191 -6.00 -5.25 0.54
N LYS A 192 -7.15 -4.98 -0.07
CA LYS A 192 -7.41 -5.35 -1.47
C LYS A 192 -6.43 -4.73 -2.45
N ALA A 193 -6.10 -3.45 -2.27
CA ALA A 193 -5.09 -2.78 -3.08
C ALA A 193 -3.70 -3.39 -2.90
N LEU A 194 -3.30 -3.66 -1.65
CA LEU A 194 -2.03 -4.29 -1.33
C LEU A 194 -1.93 -5.71 -1.89
N ASP A 195 -3.01 -6.51 -1.79
CA ASP A 195 -3.08 -7.87 -2.35
C ASP A 195 -3.05 -7.87 -3.87
N CYS A 196 -3.72 -6.92 -4.52
CA CYS A 196 -3.68 -6.75 -5.97
C CYS A 196 -2.23 -6.54 -6.45
N PHE A 197 -1.51 -5.61 -5.85
CA PHE A 197 -0.12 -5.35 -6.22
C PHE A 197 0.80 -6.52 -5.89
N LYS A 198 0.64 -7.16 -4.72
CA LYS A 198 1.38 -8.36 -4.36
C LYS A 198 1.17 -9.47 -5.40
N THR A 199 -0.07 -9.70 -5.82
CA THR A 199 -0.40 -10.72 -6.82
C THR A 199 0.32 -10.47 -8.14
N ILE A 200 0.32 -9.24 -8.64
CA ILE A 200 1.06 -8.88 -9.86
C ILE A 200 2.54 -9.20 -9.69
N LEU A 201 3.16 -8.69 -8.61
CA LEU A 201 4.58 -8.82 -8.37
C LEU A 201 5.01 -10.29 -8.18
N VAL A 202 4.23 -11.06 -7.44
CA VAL A 202 4.48 -12.49 -7.17
C VAL A 202 4.36 -13.31 -8.46
N CYS A 203 3.30 -13.12 -9.26
CA CYS A 203 3.13 -13.84 -10.51
C CYS A 203 4.26 -13.53 -11.51
N VAL A 204 4.71 -12.28 -11.59
CA VAL A 204 5.85 -11.91 -12.43
C VAL A 204 7.13 -12.58 -11.94
N ASP A 205 7.41 -12.55 -10.64
CA ASP A 205 8.58 -13.21 -10.05
C ASP A 205 8.59 -14.72 -10.30
N ASP A 206 7.44 -15.37 -10.07
CA ASP A 206 7.27 -16.81 -10.31
C ASP A 206 7.54 -17.18 -11.78
N ALA A 207 6.97 -16.41 -12.73
CA ALA A 207 7.17 -16.64 -14.15
C ALA A 207 8.67 -16.58 -14.52
N PHE A 208 9.38 -15.54 -14.12
CA PHE A 208 10.81 -15.44 -14.38
C PHE A 208 11.63 -16.53 -13.67
N THR A 209 11.29 -16.86 -12.43
CA THR A 209 12.02 -17.86 -11.63
C THR A 209 11.83 -19.27 -12.18
N GLN A 210 10.65 -19.61 -12.68
CA GLN A 210 10.38 -20.92 -13.28
C GLN A 210 11.24 -21.19 -14.52
N GLN A 211 11.58 -20.15 -15.27
CA GLN A 211 12.39 -20.25 -16.49
C GLN A 211 13.90 -20.29 -16.23
N LEU A 212 14.35 -20.14 -14.97
CA LEU A 212 15.76 -20.26 -14.63
C LEU A 212 16.20 -21.72 -14.64
N SER A 213 17.38 -21.99 -15.20
CA SER A 213 18.00 -23.32 -15.07
C SER A 213 18.30 -23.65 -13.61
N GLU A 214 18.40 -24.94 -13.26
CA GLU A 214 18.73 -25.35 -11.90
C GLU A 214 20.10 -24.82 -11.43
N GLU A 215 21.08 -24.72 -12.33
CA GLU A 215 22.37 -24.07 -12.04
C GLU A 215 22.21 -22.58 -11.69
N GLN A 216 21.37 -21.87 -12.45
CA GLN A 216 21.09 -20.46 -12.17
C GLN A 216 20.35 -20.27 -10.84
N LYS A 217 19.38 -21.14 -10.53
CA LYS A 217 18.69 -21.16 -9.23
C LYS A 217 19.64 -21.42 -8.07
N GLN A 218 20.56 -22.38 -8.22
CA GLN A 218 21.57 -22.67 -7.20
C GLN A 218 22.54 -21.50 -7.01
N LEU A 219 22.99 -20.87 -8.11
CA LEU A 219 23.87 -19.70 -8.06
C LEU A 219 23.18 -18.51 -7.37
N MET A 220 21.91 -18.30 -7.63
CA MET A 220 21.12 -17.24 -6.97
C MET A 220 21.01 -17.52 -5.47
N ARG A 221 20.63 -18.75 -5.06
CA ARG A 221 20.57 -19.13 -3.65
C ARG A 221 21.92 -18.97 -2.93
N ALA A 222 23.03 -19.35 -3.58
CA ALA A 222 24.37 -19.17 -3.00
C ALA A 222 24.71 -17.68 -2.79
N LYS A 223 24.35 -16.82 -3.75
CA LYS A 223 24.54 -15.37 -3.61
C LYS A 223 23.70 -14.79 -2.49
N ASP A 224 22.46 -15.27 -2.33
CA ASP A 224 21.56 -14.84 -1.26
C ASP A 224 22.14 -15.20 0.12
N ILE A 225 22.61 -16.42 0.29
CA ILE A 225 23.25 -16.89 1.54
C ILE A 225 24.49 -16.05 1.89
N ILE A 226 25.36 -15.80 0.90
CA ILE A 226 26.57 -14.99 1.11
C ILE A 226 26.19 -13.56 1.54
N ARG A 227 25.20 -12.99 0.93
CA ARG A 227 24.74 -11.62 1.22
C ARG A 227 24.06 -11.50 2.58
N GLU A 228 23.26 -12.48 2.96
CA GLU A 228 22.70 -12.59 4.32
C GLU A 228 23.81 -12.71 5.38
N ALA A 229 24.84 -13.53 5.11
CA ALA A 229 25.98 -13.63 5.99
C ALA A 229 26.71 -12.28 6.15
N ILE A 230 26.92 -11.55 5.06
CA ILE A 230 27.58 -10.22 5.10
C ILE A 230 26.72 -9.21 5.89
N ASN A 231 25.40 -9.25 5.75
CA ASN A 231 24.50 -8.33 6.45
C ASN A 231 24.38 -8.65 7.94
N ASN A 232 24.46 -9.91 8.32
CA ASN A 232 24.40 -10.35 9.71
C ASN A 232 25.72 -10.20 10.48
N TYR A 233 26.84 -10.02 9.75
CA TYR A 233 28.16 -9.74 10.32
C TYR A 233 28.68 -8.41 9.76
N PRO A 234 28.20 -7.26 10.25
CA PRO A 234 28.78 -5.99 9.85
C PRO A 234 30.27 -6.01 10.20
N PRO A 235 31.15 -5.48 9.30
CA PRO A 235 32.56 -5.44 9.57
C PRO A 235 32.79 -4.74 10.91
N GLU A 236 33.56 -5.41 11.81
CA GLU A 236 33.98 -4.79 13.05
C GLU A 236 34.63 -3.44 12.73
N MET A 237 34.04 -2.36 13.25
CA MET A 237 34.65 -1.06 13.06
C MET A 237 36.06 -1.13 13.69
N PRO A 238 37.13 -0.80 12.94
CA PRO A 238 38.47 -0.75 13.51
C PRO A 238 38.43 0.18 14.69
N GLY A 239 38.79 -0.35 15.86
CA GLY A 239 38.75 0.35 17.13
C GLY A 239 39.46 1.68 17.00
N ARG A 240 38.78 2.74 17.44
CA ARG A 240 39.46 4.02 17.67
C ARG A 240 40.46 3.78 18.79
N GLY A 241 41.71 3.58 18.40
CA GLY A 241 42.86 3.72 19.26
C GLY A 241 43.20 5.18 19.45
#